data_447e06fdd1568fc7fb9a7e0dc3da2d1b
#
_entry.id   447e06fdd1568fc7fb9a7e0dc3da2d1b
#
_cell.length_a   1.000
_cell.length_b   1.000
_cell.length_c   1.000
_cell.angle_alpha   90.00
_cell.angle_beta   90.00
_cell.angle_gamma   90.00
#
_symmetry.space_group_name_H-M   'P 1'
#
loop_
_entity.id
_entity.type
_entity.pdbx_description
1 polymer ?
#
loop_
_entity_poly.entity_id
_entity_poly.type
_entity_poly.pdbx_seq_one_letter_code
_entity_poly.pdbx_strand_id
1 'polypeptide(L)'
;MKCIFYEKKSGIIAEQIIGLLKASAIENKTELYHTIKTLSQRLTRPIDGLAIMVLIAGDRKDLLSILAMQKLFGVIKIIIILPDREDESVQIGYKLQPRFLTYVNGDISEVHAVLRKLLELSESNERISRGQ
;
A
#
# COMPACT_ATOMS: atom_id res chain seq x y z
N MET A 1 -11.08 0.25 -8.43
CA MET A 1 -9.77 0.01 -7.77
C MET A 1 -9.86 0.31 -6.29
N LYS A 2 -9.30 -0.54 -5.48
CA LYS A 2 -9.28 -0.37 -4.03
C LYS A 2 -7.86 -0.12 -3.55
N CYS A 3 -7.71 0.87 -2.66
CA CYS A 3 -6.43 1.17 -2.01
C CYS A 3 -6.56 0.87 -0.52
N ILE A 4 -5.73 -0.04 -0.03
CA ILE A 4 -5.72 -0.43 1.38
C ILE A 4 -4.45 0.16 2.00
N PHE A 5 -4.63 0.95 3.06
CA PHE A 5 -3.52 1.58 3.77
C PHE A 5 -3.38 0.95 5.15
N TYR A 6 -2.15 0.76 5.57
CA TYR A 6 -1.82 0.39 6.94
C TYR A 6 -0.81 1.36 7.51
N GLU A 7 -1.14 1.94 8.66
CA GLU A 7 -0.21 2.75 9.44
C GLU A 7 -0.58 2.66 10.91
N LYS A 8 0.37 2.24 11.73
CA LYS A 8 0.19 2.11 13.17
C LYS A 8 -0.09 3.49 13.79
N LYS A 9 -0.90 3.54 14.85
CA LYS A 9 -1.23 4.74 15.62
C LYS A 9 -2.04 5.78 14.82
N SER A 10 -1.52 7.00 14.69
CA SER A 10 -2.29 8.15 14.19
C SER A 10 -2.65 8.12 12.71
N GLY A 11 -1.92 7.37 11.89
CA GLY A 11 -2.20 7.33 10.46
C GLY A 11 -1.89 8.63 9.72
N ILE A 12 -1.01 9.48 10.23
CA ILE A 12 -0.73 10.80 9.67
C ILE A 12 -0.25 10.72 8.22
N ILE A 13 0.70 9.81 7.93
CA ILE A 13 1.26 9.67 6.59
C ILE A 13 0.21 9.13 5.63
N ALA A 14 -0.54 8.11 6.06
CA ALA A 14 -1.61 7.54 5.26
C ALA A 14 -2.66 8.59 4.90
N GLU A 15 -3.08 9.40 5.87
CA GLU A 15 -4.08 10.45 5.63
C GLU A 15 -3.59 11.51 4.65
N GLN A 16 -2.30 11.87 4.69
CA GLN A 16 -1.71 12.78 3.72
C GLN A 16 -1.78 12.23 2.30
N ILE A 17 -1.44 10.96 2.13
CA ILE A 17 -1.48 10.29 0.83
C ILE A 17 -2.94 10.18 0.34
N ILE A 18 -3.85 9.79 1.21
CA ILE A 18 -5.28 9.68 0.89
C ILE A 18 -5.83 11.04 0.45
N GLY A 19 -5.42 12.12 1.13
CA GLY A 19 -5.83 13.47 0.75
C GLY A 19 -5.38 13.84 -0.66
N LEU A 20 -4.16 13.48 -1.03
CA LEU A 20 -3.67 13.70 -2.39
C LEU A 20 -4.44 12.86 -3.42
N LEU A 21 -4.80 11.63 -3.08
CA LEU A 21 -5.60 10.78 -3.96
C LEU A 21 -7.00 11.33 -4.19
N LYS A 22 -7.63 11.89 -3.15
CA LYS A 22 -8.96 12.49 -3.27
C LYS A 22 -8.97 13.69 -4.20
N ALA A 23 -7.84 14.40 -4.30
CA ALA A 23 -7.69 15.54 -5.20
C ALA A 23 -7.47 15.11 -6.66
N SER A 24 -7.19 13.83 -6.91
CA SER A 24 -7.00 13.32 -8.27
C SER A 24 -8.35 12.94 -8.89
N ALA A 25 -8.39 12.91 -10.23
CA ALA A 25 -9.60 12.55 -10.95
C ALA A 25 -9.83 11.05 -11.05
N ILE A 26 -8.94 10.24 -10.48
CA ILE A 26 -9.03 8.79 -10.58
C ILE A 26 -9.94 8.25 -9.48
N GLU A 27 -11.00 7.56 -9.89
CA GLU A 27 -11.94 6.96 -8.95
C GLU A 27 -11.30 5.77 -8.24
N ASN A 28 -11.36 5.79 -6.91
CA ASN A 28 -10.84 4.71 -6.08
C ASN A 28 -11.59 4.67 -4.74
N LYS A 29 -11.52 3.52 -4.08
CA LYS A 29 -12.03 3.33 -2.72
C LYS A 29 -10.84 3.10 -1.80
N THR A 30 -10.78 3.82 -0.69
CA THR A 30 -9.69 3.71 0.28
C THR A 30 -10.18 3.11 1.60
N GLU A 31 -9.32 2.26 2.18
CA GLU A 31 -9.51 1.71 3.52
C GLU A 31 -8.24 1.98 4.30
N LEU A 32 -8.35 2.28 5.59
CA LEU A 32 -7.21 2.55 6.46
C LEU A 32 -7.30 1.68 7.71
N TYR A 33 -6.21 0.96 7.99
CA TYR A 33 -6.10 0.08 9.16
C TYR A 33 -4.91 0.50 10.02
N HIS A 34 -5.08 0.42 11.33
CA HIS A 34 -4.08 0.86 12.30
C HIS A 34 -3.45 -0.28 13.09
N THR A 35 -3.93 -1.50 12.93
CA THR A 35 -3.38 -2.66 13.63
C THR A 35 -3.16 -3.81 12.67
N ILE A 36 -2.17 -4.64 12.97
CA ILE A 36 -1.90 -5.85 12.18
C ILE A 36 -3.10 -6.79 12.22
N LYS A 37 -3.76 -6.88 13.38
CA LYS A 37 -4.94 -7.74 13.55
C LYS A 37 -6.07 -7.33 12.58
N THR A 38 -6.43 -6.06 12.54
CA THR A 38 -7.52 -5.59 11.67
C THR A 38 -7.16 -5.71 10.21
N LEU A 39 -5.91 -5.42 9.85
CA LEU A 39 -5.43 -5.60 8.48
C LEU A 39 -5.50 -7.08 8.06
N SER A 40 -5.00 -7.99 8.90
CA SER A 40 -5.03 -9.42 8.58
C SER A 40 -6.46 -9.93 8.45
N GLN A 41 -7.38 -9.50 9.31
CA GLN A 41 -8.79 -9.86 9.20
C GLN A 41 -9.40 -9.38 7.87
N ARG A 42 -9.04 -8.17 7.44
CA ARG A 42 -9.51 -7.64 6.17
C ARG A 42 -9.00 -8.49 5.00
N LEU A 43 -7.75 -8.91 5.05
CA LEU A 43 -7.12 -9.67 3.97
C LEU A 43 -7.61 -11.11 3.88
N THR A 44 -8.28 -11.64 4.91
CA THR A 44 -8.91 -12.97 4.84
C THR A 44 -10.24 -12.95 4.10
N ARG A 45 -10.82 -11.77 3.87
CA ARG A 45 -12.06 -11.61 3.13
C ARG A 45 -11.75 -11.34 1.65
N PRO A 46 -12.58 -11.82 0.72
CA PRO A 46 -12.36 -11.57 -0.70
C PRO A 46 -12.27 -10.07 -1.01
N ILE A 47 -11.38 -9.72 -1.93
CA ILE A 47 -11.24 -8.37 -2.45
C ILE A 47 -11.68 -8.41 -3.91
N ASP A 48 -12.79 -7.75 -4.21
CA ASP A 48 -13.30 -7.67 -5.56
C ASP A 48 -12.48 -6.67 -6.37
N GLY A 49 -12.03 -7.10 -7.55
CA GLY A 49 -11.27 -6.25 -8.45
C GLY A 49 -9.81 -6.13 -8.05
N LEU A 50 -9.16 -5.12 -8.63
CA LEU A 50 -7.74 -4.86 -8.40
C LEU A 50 -7.54 -4.06 -7.13
N ALA A 51 -6.46 -4.35 -6.41
CA ALA A 51 -6.13 -3.67 -5.17
C ALA A 51 -4.65 -3.30 -5.13
N ILE A 52 -4.37 -2.18 -4.47
CA ILE A 52 -3.03 -1.73 -4.13
C ILE A 52 -3.00 -1.55 -2.62
N MET A 53 -1.92 -2.00 -1.99
CA MET A 53 -1.76 -1.87 -0.56
C MET A 53 -0.54 -1.02 -0.24
N VAL A 54 -0.74 0.03 0.57
CA VAL A 54 0.34 0.89 1.04
C VAL A 54 0.59 0.57 2.51
N LEU A 55 1.76 -0.01 2.78
CA LEU A 55 2.15 -0.46 4.11
C LEU A 55 3.19 0.51 4.69
N ILE A 56 2.82 1.21 5.74
CA ILE A 56 3.69 2.18 6.40
C ILE A 56 4.14 1.59 7.72
N ALA A 57 5.38 1.09 7.74
CA ALA A 57 5.93 0.46 8.94
C ALA A 57 6.45 1.52 9.92
N GLY A 58 5.98 1.47 11.17
CA GLY A 58 6.37 2.43 12.19
C GLY A 58 7.74 2.15 12.81
N ASP A 59 8.14 0.87 12.84
CA ASP A 59 9.43 0.42 13.34
C ASP A 59 9.76 -0.95 12.72
N ARG A 60 10.93 -1.50 13.06
CA ARG A 60 11.34 -2.79 12.52
C ARG A 60 10.44 -3.94 12.99
N LYS A 61 9.97 -3.88 14.23
CA LYS A 61 9.05 -4.88 14.77
C LYS A 61 7.75 -4.90 13.98
N ASP A 62 7.22 -3.75 13.66
CA ASP A 62 6.03 -3.59 12.83
C ASP A 62 6.27 -4.16 11.42
N LEU A 63 7.44 -3.87 10.85
CA LEU A 63 7.83 -4.38 9.54
C LEU A 63 7.93 -5.91 9.53
N LEU A 64 8.45 -6.51 10.59
CA LEU A 64 8.51 -7.97 10.72
C LEU A 64 7.10 -8.58 10.84
N SER A 65 6.19 -7.90 11.53
CA SER A 65 4.79 -8.33 11.62
C SER A 65 4.12 -8.31 10.24
N ILE A 66 4.42 -7.29 9.44
CA ILE A 66 3.93 -7.19 8.06
C ILE A 66 4.47 -8.37 7.23
N LEU A 67 5.77 -8.65 7.33
CA LEU A 67 6.37 -9.76 6.61
C LEU A 67 5.75 -11.10 7.00
N ALA A 68 5.43 -11.29 8.28
CA ALA A 68 4.83 -12.52 8.78
C ALA A 68 3.47 -12.83 8.14
N MET A 69 2.75 -11.80 7.68
CA MET A 69 1.45 -12.00 7.04
C MET A 69 1.50 -11.97 5.50
N GLN A 70 2.69 -12.07 4.92
CA GLN A 70 2.90 -11.97 3.47
C GLN A 70 2.03 -12.94 2.66
N LYS A 71 1.75 -14.12 3.18
CA LYS A 71 0.91 -15.12 2.50
C LYS A 71 -0.51 -14.62 2.23
N LEU A 72 -0.98 -13.64 2.99
CA LEU A 72 -2.32 -13.08 2.81
C LEU A 72 -2.38 -12.05 1.67
N PHE A 73 -1.24 -11.61 1.15
CA PHE A 73 -1.20 -10.53 0.17
C PHE A 73 -1.65 -10.98 -1.23
N GLY A 74 -1.43 -12.25 -1.56
CA GLY A 74 -1.84 -12.79 -2.86
C GLY A 74 -1.24 -11.99 -4.02
N VAL A 75 -2.11 -11.54 -4.92
CA VAL A 75 -1.70 -10.77 -6.11
C VAL A 75 -1.79 -9.25 -5.90
N ILE A 76 -2.05 -8.80 -4.68
CA ILE A 76 -2.14 -7.37 -4.37
C ILE A 76 -0.79 -6.70 -4.61
N LYS A 77 -0.81 -5.57 -5.31
CA LYS A 77 0.40 -4.76 -5.53
C LYS A 77 0.72 -3.99 -4.25
N ILE A 78 1.99 -4.02 -3.86
CA ILE A 78 2.42 -3.47 -2.56
C ILE A 78 3.36 -2.30 -2.75
N ILE A 79 3.10 -1.22 -2.00
CA ILE A 79 4.03 -0.12 -1.79
C ILE A 79 4.42 -0.19 -0.32
N ILE A 80 5.73 -0.23 -0.03
CA ILE A 80 6.21 -0.28 1.34
C ILE A 80 6.95 1.02 1.69
N ILE A 81 6.60 1.59 2.85
CA ILE A 81 7.27 2.75 3.41
C ILE A 81 7.99 2.29 4.67
N LEU A 82 9.32 2.26 4.60
CA LEU A 82 10.16 1.72 5.65
C LEU A 82 10.37 2.73 6.79
N PRO A 83 10.54 2.25 8.04
CA PRO A 83 10.74 3.15 9.18
C PRO A 83 12.11 3.81 9.20
N ASP A 84 13.10 3.22 8.56
CA ASP A 84 14.48 3.70 8.53
C ASP A 84 15.20 3.19 7.28
N ARG A 85 16.46 3.60 7.11
CA ARG A 85 17.30 3.24 5.97
C ARG A 85 18.33 2.16 6.30
N GLU A 86 18.18 1.50 7.44
CA GLU A 86 19.12 0.44 7.84
C GLU A 86 19.00 -0.77 6.92
N ASP A 87 20.13 -1.45 6.70
CA ASP A 87 20.21 -2.57 5.76
C ASP A 87 19.20 -3.68 6.09
N GLU A 88 19.00 -3.98 7.37
CA GLU A 88 18.05 -5.03 7.78
C GLU A 88 16.61 -4.65 7.39
N SER A 89 16.23 -3.40 7.60
CA SER A 89 14.90 -2.93 7.21
C SER A 89 14.71 -2.98 5.69
N VAL A 90 15.72 -2.57 4.94
CA VAL A 90 15.69 -2.60 3.48
C VAL A 90 15.56 -4.03 2.97
N GLN A 91 16.32 -4.98 3.55
CA GLN A 91 16.24 -6.39 3.17
C GLN A 91 14.84 -6.97 3.43
N ILE A 92 14.24 -6.67 4.57
CA ILE A 92 12.89 -7.11 4.89
C ILE A 92 11.89 -6.51 3.89
N GLY A 93 12.04 -5.24 3.59
CA GLY A 93 11.18 -4.55 2.62
C GLY A 93 11.20 -5.23 1.25
N TYR A 94 12.37 -5.59 0.76
CA TYR A 94 12.50 -6.27 -0.54
C TYR A 94 11.93 -7.69 -0.52
N LYS A 95 11.93 -8.37 0.60
CA LYS A 95 11.29 -9.69 0.72
C LYS A 95 9.79 -9.64 0.46
N LEU A 96 9.17 -8.48 0.67
CA LEU A 96 7.75 -8.28 0.38
C LEU A 96 7.46 -8.12 -1.12
N GLN A 97 8.49 -8.03 -1.95
CA GLN A 97 8.38 -7.86 -3.40
C GLN A 97 7.52 -6.65 -3.79
N PRO A 98 7.86 -5.45 -3.26
CA PRO A 98 7.02 -4.28 -3.50
C PRO A 98 7.20 -3.72 -4.91
N ARG A 99 6.18 -3.04 -5.39
CA ARG A 99 6.25 -2.23 -6.62
C ARG A 99 7.06 -0.96 -6.41
N PHE A 100 7.04 -0.44 -5.19
CA PHE A 100 7.80 0.75 -4.83
C PHE A 100 8.16 0.67 -3.35
N LEU A 101 9.37 1.09 -3.02
CA LEU A 101 9.88 1.11 -1.66
C LEU A 101 10.45 2.49 -1.37
N THR A 102 10.05 3.08 -0.27
CA THR A 102 10.58 4.35 0.19
C THR A 102 10.67 4.36 1.71
N TYR A 103 10.89 5.52 2.30
CA TYR A 103 11.16 5.68 3.73
C TYR A 103 10.22 6.73 4.32
N VAL A 104 9.96 6.65 5.63
CA VAL A 104 9.06 7.59 6.31
C VAL A 104 9.52 9.05 6.17
N ASN A 105 10.82 9.28 5.97
CA ASN A 105 11.37 10.61 5.74
C ASN A 105 11.44 10.97 4.25
N GLY A 106 10.92 10.11 3.38
CA GLY A 106 10.90 10.35 1.94
C GLY A 106 9.81 11.32 1.53
N ASP A 107 9.80 11.63 0.25
CA ASP A 107 8.83 12.55 -0.33
C ASP A 107 7.49 11.83 -0.58
N ILE A 108 6.45 12.26 0.12
CA ILE A 108 5.10 11.70 -0.02
C ILE A 108 4.58 11.87 -1.45
N SER A 109 5.02 12.92 -2.15
CA SER A 109 4.61 13.13 -3.54
C SER A 109 5.08 12.02 -4.47
N GLU A 110 6.21 11.37 -4.18
CA GLU A 110 6.67 10.22 -4.95
C GLU A 110 5.72 9.03 -4.79
N VAL A 111 5.27 8.77 -3.56
CA VAL A 111 4.29 7.71 -3.29
C VAL A 111 2.99 7.99 -4.04
N HIS A 112 2.51 9.23 -3.98
CA HIS A 112 1.32 9.64 -4.69
C HIS A 112 1.46 9.45 -6.20
N ALA A 113 2.60 9.83 -6.77
CA ALA A 113 2.86 9.68 -8.20
C ALA A 113 2.84 8.20 -8.62
N VAL A 114 3.46 7.32 -7.83
CA VAL A 114 3.46 5.87 -8.10
C VAL A 114 2.04 5.32 -8.01
N LEU A 115 1.27 5.70 -6.98
CA LEU A 115 -0.11 5.27 -6.83
C LEU A 115 -0.97 5.69 -8.03
N ARG A 116 -0.86 6.95 -8.45
CA ARG A 116 -1.59 7.44 -9.61
C ARG A 116 -1.27 6.62 -10.84
N LYS A 117 0.00 6.35 -11.09
CA LYS A 117 0.42 5.56 -12.24
C LYS A 117 -0.16 4.14 -12.20
N LEU A 118 -0.12 3.49 -11.04
CA LEU A 118 -0.68 2.15 -10.89
C LEU A 118 -2.20 2.13 -11.07
N LEU A 119 -2.89 3.14 -10.56
CA LEU A 119 -4.34 3.28 -10.73
C LEU A 119 -4.71 3.53 -12.18
N GLU A 120 -3.98 4.39 -12.87
CA GLU A 120 -4.20 4.69 -14.29
C GLU A 120 -3.98 3.46 -15.17
N LEU A 121 -2.92 2.68 -14.91
CA LEU A 121 -2.65 1.45 -15.63
C LEU A 121 -3.75 0.41 -15.43
N SER A 122 -4.25 0.29 -14.20
CA SER A 122 -5.33 -0.63 -13.87
C SER A 122 -6.63 -0.23 -14.56
N GLU A 123 -6.94 1.06 -14.56
CA GLU A 123 -8.11 1.59 -15.24
C GLU A 123 -8.03 1.35 -16.75
N SER A 124 -6.87 1.56 -17.37
CA SER A 124 -6.65 1.29 -18.79
C SER A 124 -6.83 -0.19 -19.11
N ASN A 125 -6.32 -1.09 -18.25
CA ASN A 125 -6.45 -2.53 -18.44
C ASN A 125 -7.92 -2.97 -18.32
N GLU A 126 -8.66 -2.40 -17.38
CA GLU A 126 -10.09 -2.67 -17.24
C GLU A 126 -10.87 -2.22 -18.47
N ARG A 127 -10.55 -1.05 -19.02
CA ARG A 127 -11.18 -0.55 -20.25
C ARG A 127 -10.90 -1.46 -21.44
N ILE A 128 -9.67 -1.92 -21.59
CA ILE A 128 -9.28 -2.83 -22.67
C ILE A 128 -10.06 -4.14 -22.54
N SER A 129 -10.15 -4.69 -21.34
CA SER A 129 -10.89 -5.93 -21.08
C SER A 129 -12.37 -5.79 -21.40
N ARG A 130 -12.96 -4.63 -21.10
CA ARG A 130 -14.39 -4.36 -21.37
C ARG A 130 -14.66 -4.10 -22.84
N GLY A 131 -13.67 -3.62 -23.58
CA GLY A 131 -13.78 -3.31 -24.99
C GLY A 131 -13.78 -4.51 -25.91
N GLN A 132 -13.58 -5.69 -25.36
CA GLN A 132 -13.59 -6.95 -26.09
C GLN A 132 -14.96 -7.62 -25.97
#